data_1a4e070ec8734c166daf551017bcff6e
#
_entry.id   1a4e070ec8734c166daf551017bcff6e
#
_cell.length_a   1.000
_cell.length_b   1.000
_cell.length_c   1.000
_cell.angle_alpha   90.00
_cell.angle_beta   90.00
_cell.angle_gamma   90.00
#
_symmetry.space_group_name_H-M   'P 1'
#
loop_
_entity.id
_entity.type
_entity.pdbx_description
1 polymer ?
#
loop_
_entity_poly.entity_id
_entity_poly.type
_entity_poly.pdbx_seq_one_letter_code
_entity_poly.pdbx_strand_id
1 'polypeptide(L)'
;IFECLKPVISACNGPAVGIGATMQCAMDIRLASENAKYGFVFSKRGIVPEAASSWFLPRVVGISTALEWTFSGRVFKADEALERGFVRTVYPADELLPAARALAKEFCNETSAVSVAMARQMMWKMLGADHPMEAHQIDSRGVYFTGKSADAQEGVKSFLEKRAASYPGQVSS
;
A
#
# COMPACT_ATOMS: atom_id res chain seq x y z
N ILE A 1 -5.80 -6.85 6.17
CA ILE A 1 -4.94 -5.83 5.52
C ILE A 1 -5.79 -4.91 4.65
N PHE A 2 -6.57 -5.46 3.72
CA PHE A 2 -7.38 -4.67 2.77
C PHE A 2 -8.35 -3.70 3.45
N GLU A 3 -9.09 -4.15 4.46
CA GLU A 3 -10.06 -3.33 5.21
C GLU A 3 -9.41 -2.47 6.32
N CYS A 4 -8.09 -2.50 6.47
CA CYS A 4 -7.40 -1.64 7.43
C CYS A 4 -7.62 -0.17 7.07
N LEU A 5 -7.92 0.65 8.06
CA LEU A 5 -8.10 2.09 7.85
C LEU A 5 -6.78 2.87 7.88
N LYS A 6 -5.71 2.25 8.35
CA LYS A 6 -4.37 2.86 8.42
C LYS A 6 -3.51 2.35 7.28
N PRO A 7 -2.60 3.16 6.75
CA PRO A 7 -1.61 2.69 5.78
C PRO A 7 -0.80 1.50 6.30
N VAL A 8 -0.59 0.50 5.45
CA VAL A 8 0.15 -0.71 5.77
C VAL A 8 1.41 -0.78 4.91
N ILE A 9 2.57 -0.74 5.57
CA ILE A 9 3.87 -0.81 4.91
C ILE A 9 4.50 -2.18 5.18
N SER A 10 4.93 -2.87 4.13
CA SER A 10 5.80 -4.03 4.24
C SER A 10 7.26 -3.58 4.34
N ALA A 11 7.99 -4.12 5.30
CA ALA A 11 9.43 -4.00 5.43
C ALA A 11 10.04 -5.42 5.40
N CYS A 12 10.24 -5.95 4.19
CA CYS A 12 10.65 -7.33 3.97
C CYS A 12 12.17 -7.48 4.11
N ASN A 13 12.63 -8.06 5.23
CA ASN A 13 14.07 -8.17 5.54
C ASN A 13 14.69 -9.51 5.12
N GLY A 14 13.95 -10.44 4.56
CA GLY A 14 14.45 -11.78 4.20
C GLY A 14 13.53 -12.51 3.24
N PRO A 15 13.55 -13.86 3.22
CA PRO A 15 12.71 -14.65 2.32
C PRO A 15 11.22 -14.48 2.59
N ALA A 16 10.46 -14.12 1.56
CA ALA A 16 9.01 -14.02 1.53
C ALA A 16 8.48 -14.96 0.43
N VAL A 17 8.10 -16.17 0.82
CA VAL A 17 7.69 -17.24 -0.10
C VAL A 17 6.30 -17.74 0.26
N GLY A 18 5.47 -18.06 -0.74
CA GLY A 18 4.07 -18.43 -0.52
C GLY A 18 3.31 -17.31 0.17
N ILE A 19 2.67 -17.59 1.34
CA ILE A 19 1.90 -16.59 2.10
C ILE A 19 2.75 -15.36 2.46
N GLY A 20 4.04 -15.51 2.72
CA GLY A 20 4.94 -14.40 2.98
C GLY A 20 5.05 -13.40 1.83
N ALA A 21 4.87 -13.85 0.58
CA ALA A 21 4.81 -12.99 -0.60
C ALA A 21 3.39 -12.49 -0.88
N THR A 22 2.40 -13.40 -0.84
CA THR A 22 1.02 -13.07 -1.23
C THR A 22 0.35 -12.09 -0.28
N MET A 23 0.59 -12.17 1.03
CA MET A 23 0.05 -11.20 1.99
C MET A 23 0.54 -9.77 1.73
N GLN A 24 1.75 -9.60 1.18
CA GLN A 24 2.30 -8.28 0.86
C GLN A 24 1.62 -7.62 -0.34
N CYS A 25 0.96 -8.40 -1.20
CA CYS A 25 0.22 -7.86 -2.34
C CYS A 25 -0.91 -6.90 -1.92
N ALA A 26 -1.53 -7.13 -0.76
CA ALA A 26 -2.60 -6.31 -0.21
C ALA A 26 -2.09 -5.13 0.65
N MET A 27 -0.77 -5.01 0.86
CA MET A 27 -0.18 -3.89 1.59
C MET A 27 0.02 -2.70 0.66
N ASP A 28 -0.03 -1.49 1.19
CA ASP A 28 -0.03 -0.27 0.37
C ASP A 28 1.34 0.02 -0.22
N ILE A 29 2.40 -0.13 0.57
CA ILE A 29 3.78 0.10 0.13
C ILE A 29 4.66 -1.06 0.59
N ARG A 30 5.55 -1.51 -0.30
CA ARG A 30 6.50 -2.58 -0.04
C ARG A 30 7.92 -2.04 -0.15
N LEU A 31 8.66 -2.17 0.94
CA LEU A 31 10.10 -1.92 1.03
C LEU A 31 10.80 -3.25 1.28
N ALA A 32 11.99 -3.41 0.77
CA ALA A 32 12.77 -4.62 0.94
C ALA A 32 14.21 -4.31 1.38
N SER A 33 14.85 -5.27 2.05
CA SER A 33 16.29 -5.29 2.14
C SER A 33 16.91 -5.97 0.90
N GLU A 34 18.17 -5.71 0.68
CA GLU A 34 19.00 -6.40 -0.34
C GLU A 34 19.00 -7.94 -0.19
N ASN A 35 18.73 -8.45 1.03
CA ASN A 35 18.66 -9.85 1.35
C ASN A 35 17.28 -10.48 1.08
N ALA A 36 16.27 -9.66 0.76
CA ALA A 36 14.93 -10.14 0.51
C ALA A 36 14.84 -10.99 -0.76
N LYS A 37 14.04 -12.05 -0.68
CA LYS A 37 13.71 -12.93 -1.79
C LYS A 37 12.22 -13.17 -1.80
N TYR A 38 11.65 -13.21 -2.98
CA TYR A 38 10.21 -13.41 -3.17
C TYR A 38 9.94 -14.67 -3.99
N GLY A 39 8.79 -15.30 -3.75
CA GLY A 39 8.41 -16.47 -4.54
C GLY A 39 6.94 -16.82 -4.44
N PHE A 40 6.26 -16.87 -5.59
CA PHE A 40 4.88 -17.33 -5.73
C PHE A 40 4.88 -18.82 -6.13
N VAL A 41 5.36 -19.68 -5.24
CA VAL A 41 5.79 -21.06 -5.51
C VAL A 41 4.67 -22.11 -5.60
N PHE A 42 3.43 -21.67 -5.69
CA PHE A 42 2.23 -22.52 -5.61
C PHE A 42 2.18 -23.59 -6.70
N SER A 43 2.44 -23.23 -7.95
CA SER A 43 2.47 -24.16 -9.09
C SER A 43 3.46 -25.32 -8.89
N LYS A 44 4.60 -25.05 -8.26
CA LYS A 44 5.60 -26.10 -7.91
C LYS A 44 5.12 -27.07 -6.81
N ARG A 45 4.00 -26.78 -6.18
CA ARG A 45 3.38 -27.59 -5.14
C ARG A 45 2.07 -28.21 -5.60
N GLY A 46 1.67 -27.98 -6.87
CA GLY A 46 0.41 -28.48 -7.43
C GLY A 46 -0.82 -27.76 -6.86
N ILE A 47 -0.66 -26.55 -6.33
CA ILE A 47 -1.76 -25.74 -5.79
C ILE A 47 -1.80 -24.37 -6.47
N VAL A 48 -2.89 -23.65 -6.26
CA VAL A 48 -3.11 -22.30 -6.80
C VAL A 48 -2.72 -21.22 -5.81
N PRO A 49 -2.47 -19.97 -6.27
CA PRO A 49 -2.26 -18.82 -5.39
C PRO A 49 -3.43 -18.60 -4.41
N GLU A 50 -3.11 -18.04 -3.23
CA GLU A 50 -4.06 -17.79 -2.15
C GLU A 50 -4.01 -16.32 -1.68
N ALA A 51 -4.66 -15.99 -0.55
CA ALA A 51 -4.71 -14.63 0.03
C ALA A 51 -5.19 -13.56 -0.97
N ALA A 52 -6.10 -13.90 -1.86
CA ALA A 52 -6.59 -13.03 -2.95
C ALA A 52 -5.46 -12.44 -3.82
N SER A 53 -4.28 -13.05 -3.84
CA SER A 53 -3.16 -12.58 -4.66
C SER A 53 -3.46 -12.59 -6.16
N SER A 54 -4.38 -13.45 -6.62
CA SER A 54 -4.90 -13.43 -7.99
C SER A 54 -5.61 -12.11 -8.35
N TRP A 55 -6.14 -11.39 -7.37
CA TRP A 55 -6.71 -10.07 -7.55
C TRP A 55 -5.66 -8.96 -7.39
N PHE A 56 -4.84 -9.04 -6.33
CA PHE A 56 -3.90 -7.99 -5.99
C PHE A 56 -2.65 -7.97 -6.90
N LEU A 57 -2.00 -9.12 -7.11
CA LEU A 57 -0.71 -9.17 -7.78
C LEU A 57 -0.72 -8.56 -9.19
N PRO A 58 -1.69 -8.89 -10.08
CA PRO A 58 -1.73 -8.29 -11.41
C PRO A 58 -2.01 -6.78 -11.39
N ARG A 59 -2.63 -6.27 -10.33
CA ARG A 59 -2.83 -4.83 -10.14
C ARG A 59 -1.57 -4.10 -9.67
N VAL A 60 -0.67 -4.82 -9.02
CA VAL A 60 0.60 -4.27 -8.53
C VAL A 60 1.67 -4.30 -9.62
N VAL A 61 1.83 -5.44 -10.33
CA VAL A 61 2.96 -5.65 -11.25
C VAL A 61 2.54 -5.83 -12.72
N GLY A 62 1.26 -5.70 -13.00
CA GLY A 62 0.70 -6.03 -14.31
C GLY A 62 0.52 -7.53 -14.53
N ILE A 63 -0.39 -7.88 -15.47
CA ILE A 63 -0.81 -9.28 -15.69
C ILE A 63 0.34 -10.18 -16.15
N SER A 64 1.19 -9.69 -17.05
CA SER A 64 2.29 -10.48 -17.63
C SER A 64 3.32 -10.91 -16.57
N THR A 65 3.76 -9.99 -15.73
CA THR A 65 4.69 -10.30 -14.63
C THR A 65 4.05 -11.21 -13.59
N ALA A 66 2.78 -10.97 -13.25
CA ALA A 66 2.04 -11.80 -12.31
C ALA A 66 1.95 -13.25 -12.80
N LEU A 67 1.64 -13.46 -14.07
CA LEU A 67 1.58 -14.79 -14.68
C LEU A 67 2.96 -15.45 -14.77
N GLU A 68 4.00 -14.72 -15.19
CA GLU A 68 5.37 -15.23 -15.24
C GLU A 68 5.82 -15.78 -13.89
N TRP A 69 5.65 -15.00 -12.83
CA TRP A 69 6.05 -15.42 -11.48
C TRP A 69 5.21 -16.58 -10.94
N THR A 70 3.92 -16.56 -11.19
CA THR A 70 3.00 -17.61 -10.73
C THR A 70 3.20 -18.92 -11.47
N PHE A 71 3.39 -18.89 -12.80
CA PHE A 71 3.57 -20.09 -13.62
C PHE A 71 4.91 -20.74 -13.34
N SER A 72 5.99 -19.95 -13.29
CA SER A 72 7.33 -20.48 -13.02
C SER A 72 7.48 -20.97 -11.59
N GLY A 73 6.78 -20.36 -10.64
CA GLY A 73 6.95 -20.61 -9.21
C GLY A 73 8.40 -20.44 -8.76
N ARG A 74 9.20 -19.64 -9.48
CA ARG A 74 10.59 -19.39 -9.12
C ARG A 74 10.70 -18.41 -7.96
N VAL A 75 11.84 -18.47 -7.27
CA VAL A 75 12.23 -17.49 -6.27
C VAL A 75 13.13 -16.46 -6.96
N PHE A 76 12.89 -15.19 -6.71
CA PHE A 76 13.65 -14.07 -7.27
C PHE A 76 14.09 -13.11 -6.17
N LYS A 77 15.07 -12.25 -6.48
CA LYS A 77 15.68 -11.32 -5.53
C LYS A 77 14.94 -9.98 -5.47
N ALA A 78 15.31 -9.16 -4.49
CA ALA A 78 14.77 -7.82 -4.29
C ALA A 78 14.97 -6.90 -5.50
N ASP A 79 16.07 -7.04 -6.22
CA ASP A 79 16.36 -6.22 -7.42
C ASP A 79 15.33 -6.44 -8.53
N GLU A 80 14.94 -7.68 -8.78
CA GLU A 80 13.89 -8.01 -9.74
C GLU A 80 12.53 -7.50 -9.24
N ALA A 81 12.25 -7.65 -7.94
CA ALA A 81 11.02 -7.12 -7.34
C ALA A 81 10.92 -5.59 -7.48
N LEU A 82 12.04 -4.87 -7.39
CA LEU A 82 12.14 -3.44 -7.63
C LEU A 82 11.94 -3.10 -9.12
N GLU A 83 12.64 -3.78 -10.01
CA GLU A 83 12.53 -3.57 -11.47
C GLU A 83 11.10 -3.75 -11.98
N ARG A 84 10.40 -4.76 -11.45
CA ARG A 84 9.01 -5.07 -11.83
C ARG A 84 7.95 -4.31 -11.04
N GLY A 85 8.34 -3.37 -10.17
CA GLY A 85 7.41 -2.51 -9.44
C GLY A 85 6.67 -3.19 -8.28
N PHE A 86 7.07 -4.40 -7.87
CA PHE A 86 6.51 -5.03 -6.67
C PHE A 86 7.02 -4.35 -5.40
N VAL A 87 8.29 -3.98 -5.36
CA VAL A 87 8.94 -3.26 -4.27
C VAL A 87 9.25 -1.83 -4.72
N ARG A 88 8.97 -0.86 -3.86
CA ARG A 88 9.23 0.57 -4.12
C ARG A 88 10.73 0.88 -4.06
N THR A 89 11.43 0.34 -3.05
CA THR A 89 12.83 0.67 -2.77
C THR A 89 13.49 -0.51 -2.06
N VAL A 90 14.76 -0.74 -2.38
CA VAL A 90 15.63 -1.71 -1.71
C VAL A 90 16.65 -0.96 -0.87
N TYR A 91 16.89 -1.40 0.35
CA TYR A 91 17.80 -0.81 1.32
C TYR A 91 18.82 -1.83 1.83
N PRO A 92 19.97 -1.39 2.36
CA PRO A 92 20.78 -2.20 3.27
C PRO A 92 19.92 -2.75 4.42
N ALA A 93 20.24 -3.95 4.91
CA ALA A 93 19.37 -4.64 5.86
C ALA A 93 19.12 -3.86 7.17
N ASP A 94 20.10 -3.15 7.65
CA ASP A 94 20.05 -2.31 8.86
C ASP A 94 19.30 -0.98 8.66
N GLU A 95 19.23 -0.48 7.42
CA GLU A 95 18.53 0.75 7.07
C GLU A 95 17.03 0.53 6.79
N LEU A 96 16.60 -0.68 6.48
CA LEU A 96 15.22 -0.98 6.05
C LEU A 96 14.18 -0.52 7.07
N LEU A 97 14.31 -0.91 8.32
CA LEU A 97 13.32 -0.57 9.34
C LEU A 97 13.33 0.92 9.71
N PRO A 98 14.48 1.59 9.84
CA PRO A 98 14.53 3.05 9.93
C PRO A 98 13.81 3.77 8.79
N ALA A 99 14.04 3.35 7.53
CA ALA A 99 13.41 3.92 6.35
C ALA A 99 11.88 3.69 6.35
N ALA A 100 11.42 2.50 6.71
CA ALA A 100 9.99 2.21 6.81
C ALA A 100 9.30 3.08 7.88
N ARG A 101 9.96 3.29 9.02
CA ARG A 101 9.45 4.18 10.08
C ARG A 101 9.45 5.65 9.68
N ALA A 102 10.47 6.10 8.94
CA ALA A 102 10.50 7.45 8.39
C ALA A 102 9.35 7.69 7.43
N LEU A 103 9.11 6.75 6.51
CA LEU A 103 7.97 6.81 5.59
C LEU A 103 6.63 6.80 6.32
N ALA A 104 6.48 5.98 7.36
CA ALA A 104 5.25 5.96 8.16
C ALA A 104 5.01 7.31 8.87
N LYS A 105 6.08 7.98 9.33
CA LYS A 105 5.99 9.32 9.92
C LYS A 105 5.53 10.37 8.90
N GLU A 106 5.94 10.29 7.63
CA GLU A 106 5.46 11.20 6.59
C GLU A 106 3.93 11.13 6.44
N PHE A 107 3.34 9.94 6.62
CA PHE A 107 1.89 9.76 6.54
C PHE A 107 1.13 10.25 7.78
N CYS A 108 1.83 10.50 8.87
CA CYS A 108 1.27 11.00 10.12
C CYS A 108 1.60 12.47 10.37
N ASN A 109 2.61 13.01 9.71
CA ASN A 109 3.07 14.39 9.92
C ASN A 109 2.19 15.35 9.09
N GLU A 110 1.55 16.27 9.79
CA GLU A 110 0.76 17.33 9.17
C GLU A 110 -0.32 16.81 8.18
N THR A 111 -0.80 15.59 8.40
CA THR A 111 -1.85 14.97 7.61
C THR A 111 -3.04 14.58 8.48
N SER A 112 -4.25 14.79 7.98
CA SER A 112 -5.47 14.32 8.65
C SER A 112 -5.54 12.79 8.58
N ALA A 113 -5.59 12.13 9.75
CA ALA A 113 -5.75 10.68 9.82
C ALA A 113 -7.02 10.19 9.13
N VAL A 114 -8.11 10.97 9.21
CA VAL A 114 -9.38 10.68 8.54
C VAL A 114 -9.22 10.74 7.02
N SER A 115 -8.56 11.78 6.50
CA SER A 115 -8.33 11.93 5.06
C SER A 115 -7.44 10.82 4.51
N VAL A 116 -6.37 10.44 5.23
CA VAL A 116 -5.49 9.33 4.84
C VAL A 116 -6.25 8.01 4.79
N ALA A 117 -7.07 7.72 5.81
CA ALA A 117 -7.89 6.51 5.86
C ALA A 117 -8.91 6.44 4.72
N MET A 118 -9.62 7.54 4.47
CA MET A 118 -10.59 7.62 3.37
C MET A 118 -9.92 7.49 2.01
N ALA A 119 -8.83 8.19 1.77
CA ALA A 119 -8.09 8.11 0.51
C ALA A 119 -7.61 6.67 0.23
N ARG A 120 -7.08 5.99 1.27
CA ARG A 120 -6.69 4.59 1.15
C ARG A 120 -7.85 3.69 0.73
N GLN A 121 -8.98 3.79 1.42
CA GLN A 121 -10.16 2.98 1.13
C GLN A 121 -10.74 3.28 -0.26
N MET A 122 -10.80 4.55 -0.65
CA MET A 122 -11.31 4.98 -1.95
C MET A 122 -10.43 4.42 -3.08
N MET A 123 -9.11 4.57 -2.99
CA MET A 123 -8.20 4.09 -4.02
C MET A 123 -8.27 2.57 -4.19
N TRP A 124 -8.21 1.80 -3.09
CA TRP A 124 -8.29 0.34 -3.18
C TRP A 124 -9.64 -0.15 -3.73
N LYS A 125 -10.75 0.43 -3.27
CA LYS A 125 -12.09 0.00 -3.70
C LYS A 125 -12.36 0.35 -5.16
N MET A 126 -11.87 1.51 -5.63
CA MET A 126 -12.09 1.94 -7.01
C MET A 126 -11.24 1.21 -8.06
N LEU A 127 -10.23 0.44 -7.65
CA LEU A 127 -9.53 -0.46 -8.59
C LEU A 127 -10.44 -1.54 -9.21
N GLY A 128 -11.60 -1.83 -8.62
CA GLY A 128 -12.58 -2.77 -9.15
C GLY A 128 -13.80 -2.11 -9.80
N ALA A 129 -13.83 -0.78 -9.89
CA ALA A 129 -14.94 -0.04 -10.48
C ALA A 129 -14.91 -0.16 -12.02
N ASP A 130 -16.09 -0.33 -12.61
CA ASP A 130 -16.20 -0.49 -14.07
C ASP A 130 -16.12 0.86 -14.82
N HIS A 131 -16.42 1.96 -14.14
CA HIS A 131 -16.47 3.27 -14.75
C HIS A 131 -15.93 4.38 -13.81
N PRO A 132 -15.15 5.37 -14.32
CA PRO A 132 -14.60 6.45 -13.48
C PRO A 132 -15.66 7.32 -12.81
N MET A 133 -16.90 7.32 -13.28
CA MET A 133 -18.01 8.04 -12.64
C MET A 133 -18.34 7.50 -11.24
N GLU A 134 -18.10 6.21 -10.98
CA GLU A 134 -18.26 5.63 -9.64
C GLU A 134 -17.25 6.26 -8.67
N ALA A 135 -15.99 6.38 -9.09
CA ALA A 135 -14.97 7.09 -8.32
C ALA A 135 -15.34 8.57 -8.13
N HIS A 136 -15.76 9.26 -9.19
CA HIS A 136 -16.18 10.67 -9.10
C HIS A 136 -17.32 10.90 -8.09
N GLN A 137 -18.29 10.01 -8.03
CA GLN A 137 -19.39 10.12 -7.05
C GLN A 137 -18.90 9.94 -5.61
N ILE A 138 -17.97 8.99 -5.38
CA ILE A 138 -17.37 8.75 -4.06
C ILE A 138 -16.48 9.93 -3.66
N ASP A 139 -15.64 10.42 -4.58
CA ASP A 139 -14.78 11.58 -4.38
C ASP A 139 -15.59 12.81 -4.00
N SER A 140 -16.67 13.09 -4.74
CA SER A 140 -17.55 14.24 -4.48
C SER A 140 -18.20 14.17 -3.09
N ARG A 141 -18.66 12.99 -2.68
CA ARG A 141 -19.19 12.78 -1.32
C ARG A 141 -18.11 12.95 -0.27
N GLY A 142 -16.92 12.36 -0.51
CA GLY A 142 -15.76 12.47 0.37
C GLY A 142 -15.39 13.93 0.62
N VAL A 143 -15.18 14.71 -0.44
CA VAL A 143 -14.85 16.14 -0.36
C VAL A 143 -15.94 16.94 0.34
N TYR A 144 -17.22 16.66 0.05
CA TYR A 144 -18.35 17.35 0.69
C TYR A 144 -18.38 17.16 2.21
N PHE A 145 -18.18 15.91 2.67
CA PHE A 145 -18.23 15.64 4.11
C PHE A 145 -16.96 16.07 4.83
N THR A 146 -15.80 15.77 4.28
CA THR A 146 -14.51 16.15 4.90
C THR A 146 -14.30 17.65 4.87
N GLY A 147 -14.73 18.36 3.82
CA GLY A 147 -14.63 19.82 3.71
C GLY A 147 -15.38 20.61 4.78
N LYS A 148 -16.31 19.97 5.48
CA LYS A 148 -17.05 20.55 6.62
C LYS A 148 -16.46 20.17 7.98
N SER A 149 -15.45 19.33 8.01
CA SER A 149 -14.84 18.81 9.24
C SER A 149 -13.94 19.84 9.92
N ALA A 150 -13.67 19.61 11.21
CA ALA A 150 -12.67 20.38 11.96
C ALA A 150 -11.26 20.23 11.36
N ASP A 151 -10.95 19.06 10.78
CA ASP A 151 -9.68 18.84 10.09
C ASP A 151 -9.52 19.75 8.87
N ALA A 152 -10.56 19.92 8.05
CA ALA A 152 -10.50 20.82 6.90
C ALA A 152 -10.33 22.30 7.35
N GLN A 153 -11.00 22.71 8.43
CA GLN A 153 -10.83 24.04 9.00
C GLN A 153 -9.40 24.26 9.51
N GLU A 154 -8.84 23.29 10.23
CA GLU A 154 -7.46 23.34 10.71
C GLU A 154 -6.47 23.37 9.53
N GLY A 155 -6.69 22.56 8.51
CA GLY A 155 -5.82 22.53 7.33
C GLY A 155 -5.75 23.88 6.62
N VAL A 156 -6.90 24.55 6.44
CA VAL A 156 -6.94 25.90 5.85
C VAL A 156 -6.30 26.93 6.79
N LYS A 157 -6.63 26.88 8.08
CA LYS A 157 -6.12 27.84 9.08
C LYS A 157 -4.60 27.74 9.21
N SER A 158 -4.05 26.55 9.38
CA SER A 158 -2.62 26.33 9.53
C SER A 158 -1.83 26.78 8.30
N PHE A 159 -2.39 26.53 7.09
CA PHE A 159 -1.80 26.99 5.83
C PHE A 159 -1.72 28.52 5.75
N LEU A 160 -2.79 29.24 6.10
CA LEU A 160 -2.82 30.71 6.10
C LEU A 160 -1.89 31.30 7.16
N GLU A 161 -1.80 30.66 8.32
CA GLU A 161 -0.93 31.07 9.44
C GLU A 161 0.53 30.62 9.27
N LYS A 162 0.85 29.84 8.24
CA LYS A 162 2.21 29.30 7.95
C LYS A 162 2.80 28.52 9.14
N ARG A 163 1.97 27.71 9.80
CA ARG A 163 2.37 26.83 10.90
C ARG A 163 2.05 25.36 10.61
N ALA A 164 2.64 24.46 11.37
CA ALA A 164 2.29 23.06 11.33
C ALA A 164 0.80 22.84 11.68
N ALA A 165 0.14 21.95 10.95
CA ALA A 165 -1.24 21.58 11.22
C ALA A 165 -1.33 20.58 12.38
N SER A 166 -2.39 20.69 13.20
CA SER A 166 -2.69 19.75 14.28
C SER A 166 -4.14 19.28 14.13
N TYR A 167 -4.31 18.15 13.47
CA TYR A 167 -5.64 17.62 13.12
C TYR A 167 -6.31 16.92 14.30
N PRO A 168 -7.53 17.32 14.71
CA PRO A 168 -8.25 16.68 15.81
C PRO A 168 -8.91 15.35 15.42
N GLY A 169 -9.11 15.09 14.13
CA GLY A 169 -9.76 13.88 13.65
C GLY A 169 -8.99 12.61 13.99
N GLN A 170 -9.72 11.57 14.42
CA GLN A 170 -9.15 10.27 14.76
C GLN A 170 -9.82 9.17 13.97
N VAL A 171 -9.06 8.11 13.70
CA VAL A 171 -9.54 6.88 13.07
C VAL A 171 -9.51 5.78 14.10
N SER A 172 -10.65 5.09 14.29
CA SER A 172 -10.72 3.91 15.16
C SER A 172 -9.76 2.81 14.67
N SER A 173 -9.19 2.12 15.62
CA SER A 173 -8.33 0.94 15.35
C SER A 173 -9.15 -0.27 14.93
#